data_ae4b0d3d665379758b7692c4a3e70782
#
_entry.id   ae4b0d3d665379758b7692c4a3e70782
#
_cell.length_a   1.000
_cell.length_b   1.000
_cell.length_c   1.000
_cell.angle_alpha   90.00
_cell.angle_beta   90.00
_cell.angle_gamma   90.00
#
_symmetry.space_group_name_H-M   'P 1'
#
loop_
_entity.id
_entity.type
_entity.pdbx_description
1 polymer ?
#
loop_
_entity_poly.entity_id
_entity_poly.type
_entity_poly.pdbx_seq_one_letter_code
_entity_poly.pdbx_strand_id
1 'polypeptide(L)'
;MIKNIDVRRYIYHTHGVCPPEIHFKIDDGKIKNLRFVGGGCPGNAQLVSRLLEGKPLAEVLGNIKGIDCRNDTSCPQELAAAIQAVEDGSLEVADSFRVRDENIPRQSIAIIGNPAGDNLQLEKILEHIQGCDVDAILCFGNITGDSRQNENLIKSIRRNNIFAIQGEIDWHYSLNNERPDMPTIEQRSRDWLLQLPQVLSFHLDNRKCMAFFGDYLQSFSDFSDFETFALEMNMVCGLTRFMQDETVFPALEAMIPQFQADVILFSQMKTWDRWHVAGKDIISVGEIWDGSGLTWGLLSENDRMVDLKIMKVEP
;
A
#
# COMPACT_ATOMS: atom_id res chain seq x y z
N MET A 1 -5.99 -13.11 -26.49
CA MET A 1 -4.97 -12.06 -26.81
C MET A 1 -5.13 -11.00 -25.72
N ILE A 2 -4.33 -11.09 -24.67
CA ILE A 2 -4.28 -10.09 -23.60
C ILE A 2 -3.62 -8.86 -24.23
N LYS A 3 -4.37 -7.79 -24.39
CA LYS A 3 -3.79 -6.50 -24.71
C LYS A 3 -2.87 -6.14 -23.54
N ASN A 4 -1.56 -6.12 -23.78
CA ASN A 4 -0.64 -5.37 -22.93
C ASN A 4 -1.13 -3.91 -22.97
N ILE A 5 -1.88 -3.52 -21.97
CA ILE A 5 -2.20 -2.11 -21.76
C ILE A 5 -0.92 -1.50 -21.23
N ASP A 6 -0.21 -0.78 -22.08
CA ASP A 6 1.03 -0.05 -21.74
C ASP A 6 0.65 1.17 -20.88
N VAL A 7 0.15 0.90 -19.69
CA VAL A 7 -0.21 1.92 -18.71
C VAL A 7 1.05 2.32 -17.97
N ARG A 8 1.65 3.44 -18.38
CA ARG A 8 2.87 3.95 -17.76
C ARG A 8 2.53 4.76 -16.54
N ARG A 9 3.02 4.32 -15.39
CA ARG A 9 2.94 5.04 -14.11
C ARG A 9 4.17 5.94 -13.97
N TYR A 10 3.93 7.17 -13.47
CA TYR A 10 4.97 8.14 -13.20
C TYR A 10 4.87 8.63 -11.75
N ILE A 11 6.02 8.86 -11.14
CA ILE A 11 6.16 9.49 -9.83
C ILE A 11 7.08 10.68 -10.00
N TYR A 12 6.56 11.88 -9.74
CA TYR A 12 7.32 13.12 -9.82
C TYR A 12 7.52 13.70 -8.43
N HIS A 13 8.77 13.98 -8.07
CA HIS A 13 9.11 14.66 -6.83
C HIS A 13 8.94 16.17 -7.00
N THR A 14 8.10 16.77 -6.19
CA THR A 14 7.75 18.18 -6.28
C THR A 14 8.72 19.08 -5.53
N HIS A 15 8.73 20.37 -5.87
CA HIS A 15 9.54 21.38 -5.22
C HIS A 15 8.68 22.58 -4.83
N GLY A 16 8.88 23.13 -3.63
CA GLY A 16 8.21 24.35 -3.21
C GLY A 16 6.71 24.25 -2.92
N VAL A 17 6.13 23.06 -2.97
CA VAL A 17 4.70 22.79 -2.68
C VAL A 17 4.54 21.84 -1.51
N CYS A 18 3.31 21.72 -0.99
CA CYS A 18 3.06 20.88 0.18
C CYS A 18 3.16 19.38 -0.09
N PRO A 19 2.55 18.80 -1.16
CA PRO A 19 2.70 17.40 -1.46
C PRO A 19 4.12 17.15 -2.00
N PRO A 20 4.87 16.22 -1.43
CA PRO A 20 6.22 15.90 -1.89
C PRO A 20 6.25 15.16 -3.23
N GLU A 21 5.14 14.55 -3.62
CA GLU A 21 5.06 13.75 -4.83
C GLU A 21 3.75 13.95 -5.57
N ILE A 22 3.83 13.76 -6.89
CA ILE A 22 2.68 13.62 -7.78
C ILE A 22 2.78 12.27 -8.46
N HIS A 23 1.76 11.44 -8.26
CA HIS A 23 1.61 10.15 -8.92
C HIS A 23 0.55 10.25 -10.00
N PHE A 24 0.82 9.71 -11.17
CA PHE A 24 -0.15 9.66 -12.27
C PHE A 24 0.19 8.55 -13.24
N LYS A 25 -0.79 8.19 -14.05
CA LYS A 25 -0.63 7.27 -15.18
C LYS A 25 -0.86 8.03 -16.47
N ILE A 26 -0.25 7.55 -17.55
CA ILE A 26 -0.58 7.97 -18.91
C ILE A 26 -1.06 6.75 -19.66
N ASP A 27 -2.30 6.84 -20.15
CA ASP A 27 -2.97 5.83 -20.93
C ASP A 27 -3.55 6.48 -22.19
N ASP A 28 -3.12 6.02 -23.36
CA ASP A 28 -3.53 6.58 -24.66
C ASP A 28 -3.43 8.12 -24.74
N GLY A 29 -2.31 8.67 -24.21
CA GLY A 29 -2.08 10.12 -24.19
C GLY A 29 -2.97 10.93 -23.24
N LYS A 30 -3.66 10.28 -22.33
CA LYS A 30 -4.53 10.89 -21.31
C LYS A 30 -3.97 10.65 -19.92
N ILE A 31 -4.13 11.66 -19.06
CA ILE A 31 -3.79 11.52 -17.64
C ILE A 31 -4.83 10.66 -16.93
N LYS A 32 -4.35 9.76 -16.07
CA LYS A 32 -5.16 8.84 -15.30
C LYS A 32 -4.61 8.71 -13.88
N ASN A 33 -5.49 8.45 -12.92
CA ASN A 33 -5.16 8.17 -11.53
C ASN A 33 -4.19 9.21 -10.93
N LEU A 34 -4.47 10.49 -11.22
CA LEU A 34 -3.68 11.60 -10.71
C LEU A 34 -3.86 11.74 -9.20
N ARG A 35 -2.74 11.81 -8.47
CA ARG A 35 -2.72 12.01 -7.03
C ARG A 35 -1.61 12.95 -6.62
N PHE A 36 -1.90 13.77 -5.62
CA PHE A 36 -0.92 14.53 -4.86
C PHE A 36 -0.69 13.80 -3.53
N VAL A 37 0.50 13.24 -3.34
CA VAL A 37 0.81 12.30 -2.25
C VAL A 37 1.63 13.01 -1.18
N GLY A 38 1.33 12.73 0.09
CA GLY A 38 2.14 13.11 1.24
C GLY A 38 1.91 14.50 1.82
N GLY A 39 0.88 15.21 1.40
CA GLY A 39 0.55 16.52 1.97
C GLY A 39 -0.30 17.37 1.07
N GLY A 40 -0.61 18.57 1.55
CA GLY A 40 -1.33 19.56 0.77
C GLY A 40 -2.72 19.87 1.29
N CYS A 41 -3.46 20.63 0.51
CA CYS A 41 -4.86 20.95 0.75
C CYS A 41 -5.73 19.84 0.18
N PRO A 42 -6.28 18.92 0.98
CA PRO A 42 -6.93 17.69 0.46
C PRO A 42 -8.05 18.01 -0.54
N GLY A 43 -8.84 19.06 -0.28
CA GLY A 43 -9.92 19.45 -1.17
C GLY A 43 -9.43 19.94 -2.54
N ASN A 44 -8.38 20.74 -2.60
CA ASN A 44 -7.84 21.22 -3.86
C ASN A 44 -7.13 20.10 -4.64
N ALA A 45 -6.38 19.25 -3.96
CA ALA A 45 -5.71 18.11 -4.58
C ALA A 45 -6.74 17.17 -5.24
N GLN A 46 -7.81 16.81 -4.52
CA GLN A 46 -8.91 16.00 -5.07
C GLN A 46 -9.64 16.70 -6.21
N LEU A 47 -9.91 18.00 -6.09
CA LEU A 47 -10.59 18.76 -7.15
C LEU A 47 -9.77 18.75 -8.44
N VAL A 48 -8.47 19.06 -8.34
CA VAL A 48 -7.57 19.06 -9.51
C VAL A 48 -7.51 17.68 -10.12
N SER A 49 -7.34 16.62 -9.31
CA SER A 49 -7.30 15.23 -9.77
C SER A 49 -8.57 14.85 -10.53
N ARG A 50 -9.74 15.15 -9.98
CA ARG A 50 -11.04 14.84 -10.61
C ARG A 50 -11.29 15.63 -11.89
N LEU A 51 -10.92 16.92 -11.92
CA LEU A 51 -11.12 17.76 -13.11
C LEU A 51 -10.22 17.34 -14.29
N LEU A 52 -9.06 16.77 -14.00
CA LEU A 52 -8.08 16.39 -15.01
C LEU A 52 -8.16 14.93 -15.42
N GLU A 53 -8.87 14.09 -14.68
CA GLU A 53 -9.00 12.66 -14.95
C GLU A 53 -9.51 12.38 -16.37
N GLY A 54 -8.77 11.57 -17.12
CA GLY A 54 -9.10 11.17 -18.49
C GLY A 54 -8.90 12.24 -19.57
N LYS A 55 -8.35 13.40 -19.21
CA LYS A 55 -8.08 14.48 -20.18
C LYS A 55 -6.78 14.24 -20.95
N PRO A 56 -6.72 14.65 -22.25
CA PRO A 56 -5.49 14.66 -23.02
C PRO A 56 -4.40 15.52 -22.37
N LEU A 57 -3.13 15.10 -22.40
CA LEU A 57 -2.04 15.82 -21.76
C LEU A 57 -1.91 17.26 -22.25
N ALA A 58 -2.12 17.51 -23.54
CA ALA A 58 -2.07 18.88 -24.11
C ALA A 58 -3.17 19.79 -23.52
N GLU A 59 -4.37 19.26 -23.27
CA GLU A 59 -5.47 19.99 -22.60
C GLU A 59 -5.12 20.26 -21.15
N VAL A 60 -4.57 19.27 -20.46
CA VAL A 60 -4.13 19.39 -19.06
C VAL A 60 -3.09 20.52 -18.97
N LEU A 61 -2.03 20.47 -19.76
CA LEU A 61 -0.98 21.50 -19.76
C LEU A 61 -1.53 22.90 -20.05
N GLY A 62 -2.47 23.02 -20.99
CA GLY A 62 -3.11 24.30 -21.32
C GLY A 62 -3.92 24.89 -20.15
N ASN A 63 -4.44 24.06 -19.26
CA ASN A 63 -5.27 24.49 -18.14
C ASN A 63 -4.48 24.78 -16.86
N ILE A 64 -3.31 24.16 -16.65
CA ILE A 64 -2.60 24.21 -15.38
C ILE A 64 -1.28 24.98 -15.39
N LYS A 65 -0.71 25.22 -16.58
CA LYS A 65 0.56 25.91 -16.72
C LYS A 65 0.40 27.39 -16.36
N GLY A 66 1.31 27.91 -15.54
CA GLY A 66 1.32 29.33 -15.14
C GLY A 66 0.37 29.67 -14.00
N ILE A 67 -0.17 28.66 -13.29
CA ILE A 67 -0.92 28.88 -12.05
C ILE A 67 0.07 28.95 -10.88
N ASP A 68 0.17 30.13 -10.27
CA ASP A 68 1.04 30.36 -9.12
C ASP A 68 0.25 30.31 -7.80
N CYS A 69 0.90 29.87 -6.73
CA CYS A 69 0.34 29.86 -5.38
C CYS A 69 1.33 30.48 -4.38
N ARG A 70 2.25 29.68 -3.84
CA ARG A 70 3.29 30.12 -2.91
C ARG A 70 4.66 29.71 -3.45
N ASN A 71 5.70 30.42 -3.04
CA ASN A 71 7.08 30.13 -3.45
C ASN A 71 7.27 30.07 -4.99
N ASP A 72 6.57 30.95 -5.71
CA ASP A 72 6.63 31.06 -7.17
C ASP A 72 6.28 29.76 -7.91
N THR A 73 5.51 28.86 -7.28
CA THR A 73 5.02 27.61 -7.86
C THR A 73 3.65 27.22 -7.28
N SER A 74 3.08 26.13 -7.77
CA SER A 74 1.83 25.55 -7.26
C SER A 74 1.75 24.06 -7.56
N CYS A 75 0.85 23.32 -6.89
CA CYS A 75 0.59 21.92 -7.22
C CYS A 75 0.23 21.71 -8.71
N PRO A 76 -0.62 22.55 -9.34
CA PRO A 76 -0.83 22.51 -10.78
C PRO A 76 0.44 22.78 -11.60
N GLN A 77 1.25 23.74 -11.22
CA GLN A 77 2.50 24.06 -11.91
C GLN A 77 3.51 22.91 -11.81
N GLU A 78 3.62 22.28 -10.66
CA GLU A 78 4.46 21.08 -10.46
C GLU A 78 3.95 19.89 -11.30
N LEU A 79 2.64 19.73 -11.43
CA LEU A 79 2.07 18.74 -12.36
C LEU A 79 2.42 19.08 -13.82
N ALA A 80 2.39 20.34 -14.21
CA ALA A 80 2.80 20.74 -15.55
C ALA A 80 4.28 20.42 -15.80
N ALA A 81 5.14 20.65 -14.81
CA ALA A 81 6.56 20.26 -14.87
C ALA A 81 6.73 18.76 -14.99
N ALA A 82 5.95 17.97 -14.22
CA ALA A 82 5.96 16.51 -14.29
C ALA A 82 5.57 15.99 -15.69
N ILE A 83 4.51 16.51 -16.27
CA ILE A 83 4.07 16.13 -17.63
C ILE A 83 5.13 16.52 -18.66
N GLN A 84 5.72 17.70 -18.54
CA GLN A 84 6.79 18.13 -19.43
C GLN A 84 8.00 17.22 -19.32
N ALA A 85 8.37 16.80 -18.11
CA ALA A 85 9.47 15.87 -17.88
C ALA A 85 9.21 14.47 -18.47
N VAL A 86 7.95 14.06 -18.58
CA VAL A 86 7.58 12.84 -19.34
C VAL A 86 7.76 13.07 -20.85
N GLU A 87 7.30 14.21 -21.37
CA GLU A 87 7.38 14.50 -22.81
C GLU A 87 8.82 14.62 -23.31
N ASP A 88 9.72 15.19 -22.50
CA ASP A 88 11.14 15.33 -22.86
C ASP A 88 11.99 14.12 -22.46
N GLY A 89 11.39 13.12 -21.80
CA GLY A 89 12.04 11.87 -21.40
C GLY A 89 12.97 12.00 -20.19
N SER A 90 12.91 13.09 -19.44
CA SER A 90 13.69 13.29 -18.22
C SER A 90 13.04 12.65 -16.99
N LEU A 91 11.72 12.38 -17.02
CA LEU A 91 11.02 11.58 -16.04
C LEU A 91 10.80 10.16 -16.59
N GLU A 92 11.52 9.23 -16.02
CA GLU A 92 11.36 7.82 -16.37
C GLU A 92 10.05 7.27 -15.84
N VAL A 93 9.54 6.23 -16.52
CA VAL A 93 8.42 5.43 -15.99
C VAL A 93 8.84 4.92 -14.63
N ALA A 94 8.04 5.23 -13.61
CA ALA A 94 8.30 4.68 -12.30
C ALA A 94 8.33 3.16 -12.44
N ASP A 95 9.46 2.57 -12.10
CA ASP A 95 9.57 1.13 -12.07
C ASP A 95 8.34 0.57 -11.35
N SER A 96 7.77 -0.45 -11.96
CA SER A 96 6.78 -1.28 -11.33
C SER A 96 7.16 -1.47 -9.87
N PHE A 97 6.21 -1.33 -8.95
CA PHE A 97 6.40 -1.54 -7.51
C PHE A 97 7.57 -2.48 -7.19
N ARG A 98 8.41 -2.12 -6.23
CA ARG A 98 9.53 -2.96 -5.82
C ARG A 98 9.01 -4.32 -5.37
N VAL A 99 9.19 -5.30 -6.22
CA VAL A 99 8.81 -6.69 -5.96
C VAL A 99 10.02 -7.42 -5.41
N ARG A 100 9.85 -8.08 -4.26
CA ARG A 100 10.83 -9.03 -3.73
C ARG A 100 10.22 -10.42 -3.78
N ASP A 101 10.94 -11.34 -4.39
CA ASP A 101 10.52 -12.74 -4.48
C ASP A 101 11.29 -13.59 -3.46
N GLU A 102 10.56 -14.27 -2.59
CA GLU A 102 11.09 -15.15 -1.56
C GLU A 102 10.71 -16.59 -1.90
N ASN A 103 11.65 -17.31 -2.51
CA ASN A 103 11.42 -18.66 -3.04
C ASN A 103 11.50 -19.78 -1.99
N ILE A 104 11.40 -19.46 -0.70
CA ILE A 104 11.44 -20.46 0.36
C ILE A 104 10.01 -20.90 0.68
N PRO A 105 9.65 -22.19 0.43
CA PRO A 105 8.36 -22.73 0.82
C PRO A 105 8.17 -22.66 2.34
N ARG A 106 6.99 -22.26 2.78
CA ARG A 106 6.62 -22.11 4.19
C ARG A 106 5.27 -22.74 4.43
N GLN A 107 5.11 -23.37 5.59
CA GLN A 107 3.86 -24.03 5.97
C GLN A 107 2.98 -23.12 6.84
N SER A 108 3.61 -22.23 7.62
CA SER A 108 2.91 -21.32 8.51
C SER A 108 3.60 -19.97 8.60
N ILE A 109 2.83 -18.89 8.56
CA ILE A 109 3.31 -17.52 8.61
C ILE A 109 2.49 -16.72 9.61
N ALA A 110 3.17 -16.08 10.57
CA ALA A 110 2.54 -15.06 11.41
C ALA A 110 2.45 -13.75 10.64
N ILE A 111 1.27 -13.15 10.63
CA ILE A 111 1.00 -11.88 9.95
C ILE A 111 0.72 -10.81 11.00
N ILE A 112 1.48 -9.73 10.94
CA ILE A 112 1.33 -8.53 11.78
C ILE A 112 0.88 -7.39 10.86
N GLY A 113 -0.30 -6.83 11.15
CA GLY A 113 -0.83 -5.69 10.38
C GLY A 113 -0.54 -4.36 11.07
N ASN A 114 -0.15 -3.38 10.30
CA ASN A 114 -0.14 -1.96 10.63
C ASN A 114 0.24 -1.59 12.10
N PRO A 115 1.50 -1.80 12.54
CA PRO A 115 1.90 -1.52 13.93
C PRO A 115 2.02 -0.03 14.26
N ALA A 116 2.00 0.86 13.27
CA ALA A 116 1.91 2.32 13.40
C ALA A 116 2.87 2.94 14.44
N GLY A 117 4.09 2.43 14.56
CA GLY A 117 5.10 2.92 15.50
C GLY A 117 4.95 2.43 16.94
N ASP A 118 3.99 1.58 17.26
CA ASP A 118 3.80 1.06 18.62
C ASP A 118 4.67 -0.16 18.91
N ASN A 119 5.89 0.09 19.38
CA ASN A 119 6.83 -0.97 19.70
C ASN A 119 6.41 -1.84 20.89
N LEU A 120 5.68 -1.28 21.85
CA LEU A 120 5.26 -2.06 23.03
C LEU A 120 4.22 -3.12 22.65
N GLN A 121 3.29 -2.77 21.79
CA GLN A 121 2.32 -3.72 21.27
C GLN A 121 2.98 -4.77 20.37
N LEU A 122 3.93 -4.37 19.54
CA LEU A 122 4.69 -5.30 18.71
C LEU A 122 5.42 -6.34 19.57
N GLU A 123 6.14 -5.93 20.61
CA GLU A 123 6.89 -6.86 21.48
C GLU A 123 5.95 -7.88 22.14
N LYS A 124 4.78 -7.47 22.64
CA LYS A 124 3.78 -8.40 23.19
C LYS A 124 3.30 -9.43 22.16
N ILE A 125 3.06 -8.99 20.92
CA ILE A 125 2.68 -9.89 19.83
C ILE A 125 3.82 -10.87 19.54
N LEU A 126 5.07 -10.41 19.50
CA LEU A 126 6.24 -11.25 19.25
C LEU A 126 6.45 -12.28 20.37
N GLU A 127 6.26 -11.90 21.61
CA GLU A 127 6.28 -12.84 22.75
C GLU A 127 5.24 -13.95 22.59
N HIS A 128 4.02 -13.59 22.16
CA HIS A 128 2.98 -14.58 21.91
C HIS A 128 3.31 -15.48 20.71
N ILE A 129 3.85 -14.94 19.62
CA ILE A 129 4.26 -15.70 18.43
C ILE A 129 5.37 -16.70 18.77
N GLN A 130 6.30 -16.36 19.68
CA GLN A 130 7.38 -17.28 20.10
C GLN A 130 6.86 -18.60 20.68
N GLY A 131 5.66 -18.60 21.23
CA GLY A 131 4.99 -19.82 21.71
C GLY A 131 4.28 -20.64 20.62
N CYS A 132 4.29 -20.16 19.38
CA CYS A 132 3.63 -20.79 18.25
C CYS A 132 4.65 -21.34 17.26
N ASP A 133 4.29 -22.44 16.57
CA ASP A 133 5.14 -23.01 15.51
C ASP A 133 4.87 -22.28 14.20
N VAL A 134 5.71 -21.28 13.90
CA VAL A 134 5.64 -20.48 12.66
C VAL A 134 6.99 -20.44 11.97
N ASP A 135 6.99 -20.58 10.65
CA ASP A 135 8.21 -20.56 9.83
C ASP A 135 8.72 -19.15 9.57
N ALA A 136 7.83 -18.17 9.56
CA ALA A 136 8.18 -16.78 9.28
C ALA A 136 7.17 -15.81 9.89
N ILE A 137 7.63 -14.55 10.05
CA ILE A 137 6.78 -13.43 10.45
C ILE A 137 6.78 -12.42 9.32
N LEU A 138 5.61 -11.94 8.91
CA LEU A 138 5.41 -10.92 7.90
C LEU A 138 4.68 -9.71 8.49
N CYS A 139 5.27 -8.53 8.37
CA CYS A 139 4.69 -7.25 8.78
C CYS A 139 4.18 -6.46 7.57
N PHE A 140 2.91 -6.09 7.63
CA PHE A 140 2.22 -5.36 6.57
C PHE A 140 2.24 -3.86 6.82
N GLY A 141 3.29 -3.18 6.38
CA GLY A 141 3.39 -1.75 6.21
C GLY A 141 2.99 -0.86 7.40
N ASN A 142 3.11 0.43 7.22
CA ASN A 142 2.94 1.42 8.28
C ASN A 142 3.63 0.98 9.58
N ILE A 143 4.89 0.58 9.42
CA ILE A 143 5.80 0.25 10.53
C ILE A 143 5.97 1.50 11.39
N THR A 144 6.10 2.65 10.73
CA THR A 144 6.17 3.96 11.34
C THR A 144 4.76 4.58 11.50
N GLY A 145 4.66 5.52 12.43
CA GLY A 145 3.44 6.28 12.72
C GLY A 145 3.80 7.55 13.50
N ASP A 146 2.83 8.21 14.09
CA ASP A 146 3.02 9.41 14.92
C ASP A 146 3.64 9.10 16.30
N SER A 147 4.42 8.03 16.39
CA SER A 147 4.98 7.51 17.63
C SER A 147 6.46 7.83 17.77
N ARG A 148 6.85 8.28 18.95
CA ARG A 148 8.29 8.42 19.32
C ARG A 148 9.02 7.08 19.40
N GLN A 149 8.32 5.96 19.26
CA GLN A 149 8.90 4.62 19.31
C GLN A 149 9.23 4.05 17.92
N ASN A 150 9.02 4.81 16.85
CA ASN A 150 9.31 4.40 15.47
C ASN A 150 10.70 3.75 15.33
N GLU A 151 11.71 4.39 15.88
CA GLU A 151 13.10 3.88 15.79
C GLU A 151 13.26 2.54 16.50
N ASN A 152 12.62 2.36 17.65
CA ASN A 152 12.67 1.11 18.42
C ASN A 152 11.93 -0.01 17.67
N LEU A 153 10.79 0.32 17.08
CA LEU A 153 10.00 -0.63 16.31
C LEU A 153 10.76 -1.10 15.06
N ILE A 154 11.39 -0.19 14.31
CA ILE A 154 12.23 -0.55 13.16
C ILE A 154 13.36 -1.48 13.61
N LYS A 155 14.04 -1.15 14.72
CA LYS A 155 15.11 -2.01 15.28
C LYS A 155 14.58 -3.38 15.69
N SER A 156 13.36 -3.45 16.26
CA SER A 156 12.76 -4.71 16.66
C SER A 156 12.42 -5.59 15.45
N ILE A 157 11.81 -5.03 14.40
CA ILE A 157 11.52 -5.77 13.14
C ILE A 157 12.81 -6.34 12.54
N ARG A 158 13.87 -5.52 12.47
CA ARG A 158 15.16 -5.95 11.91
C ARG A 158 15.83 -7.02 12.75
N ARG A 159 15.84 -6.87 14.08
CA ARG A 159 16.46 -7.82 15.03
C ARG A 159 15.78 -9.19 14.98
N ASN A 160 14.49 -9.22 14.81
CA ASN A 160 13.71 -10.47 14.74
C ASN A 160 13.57 -11.04 13.32
N ASN A 161 14.31 -10.50 12.34
CA ASN A 161 14.27 -10.93 10.93
C ASN A 161 12.86 -11.02 10.35
N ILE A 162 12.00 -10.08 10.73
CA ILE A 162 10.62 -10.01 10.24
C ILE A 162 10.64 -9.51 8.80
N PHE A 163 10.00 -10.25 7.90
CA PHE A 163 9.74 -9.76 6.55
C PHE A 163 8.77 -8.61 6.63
N ALA A 164 9.07 -7.53 5.91
CA ALA A 164 8.21 -6.35 5.94
C ALA A 164 7.96 -5.84 4.53
N ILE A 165 6.77 -5.34 4.30
CA ILE A 165 6.42 -4.56 3.11
C ILE A 165 6.30 -3.09 3.49
N GLN A 166 6.58 -2.21 2.54
CA GLN A 166 6.49 -0.78 2.75
C GLN A 166 5.02 -0.33 2.75
N GLY A 167 4.61 0.37 3.81
CA GLY A 167 3.33 1.08 3.86
C GLY A 167 3.45 2.53 3.41
N GLU A 168 2.33 3.21 3.31
CA GLU A 168 2.26 4.62 2.89
C GLU A 168 3.05 5.54 3.83
N ILE A 169 2.90 5.37 5.15
CA ILE A 169 3.60 6.19 6.15
C ILE A 169 5.10 5.92 6.10
N ASP A 170 5.51 4.67 5.91
CA ASP A 170 6.92 4.29 5.79
C ASP A 170 7.58 4.95 4.58
N TRP A 171 6.85 5.05 3.48
CA TRP A 171 7.31 5.76 2.30
C TRP A 171 7.58 7.23 2.60
N HIS A 172 6.67 7.91 3.30
CA HIS A 172 6.86 9.31 3.68
C HIS A 172 8.09 9.51 4.58
N TYR A 173 8.30 8.65 5.56
CA TYR A 173 9.49 8.69 6.41
C TYR A 173 10.77 8.44 5.60
N SER A 174 10.74 7.58 4.61
CA SER A 174 11.91 7.25 3.79
C SER A 174 12.39 8.40 2.93
N LEU A 175 11.49 9.27 2.47
CA LEU A 175 11.79 10.41 1.59
C LEU A 175 12.32 11.65 2.31
N ASN A 176 12.53 11.60 3.62
CA ASN A 176 12.93 12.75 4.42
C ASN A 176 11.95 13.92 4.38
N ASN A 177 10.69 13.65 4.07
CA ASN A 177 9.62 14.63 4.10
C ASN A 177 9.20 14.87 5.54
N GLU A 178 10.07 15.55 6.30
CA GLU A 178 9.80 15.88 7.69
C GLU A 178 8.62 16.84 7.75
N ARG A 179 7.47 16.33 8.14
CA ARG A 179 6.49 17.21 8.74
C ARG A 179 7.04 17.66 10.09
N PRO A 180 6.96 18.95 10.45
CA PRO A 180 7.48 19.45 11.72
C PRO A 180 6.90 18.73 12.95
N ASP A 181 5.75 18.08 12.78
CA ASP A 181 4.99 17.36 13.80
C ASP A 181 5.32 15.86 13.87
N MET A 182 6.05 15.33 12.89
CA MET A 182 6.40 13.90 12.89
C MET A 182 7.70 13.61 13.67
N PRO A 183 7.73 12.54 14.47
CA PRO A 183 8.95 12.12 15.15
C PRO A 183 10.07 11.78 14.17
N THR A 184 11.26 12.28 14.42
CA THR A 184 12.45 11.99 13.60
C THR A 184 12.94 10.56 13.80
N ILE A 185 13.46 9.94 12.75
CA ILE A 185 14.16 8.66 12.77
C ILE A 185 15.59 8.79 12.22
N GLU A 186 16.46 7.85 12.57
CA GLU A 186 17.85 7.84 12.10
C GLU A 186 17.93 7.67 10.57
N GLN A 187 18.93 8.26 9.90
CA GLN A 187 19.10 8.14 8.45
C GLN A 187 19.15 6.68 7.98
N ARG A 188 19.89 5.81 8.68
CA ARG A 188 19.96 4.39 8.35
C ARG A 188 18.59 3.67 8.41
N SER A 189 17.67 4.15 9.26
CA SER A 189 16.32 3.64 9.35
C SER A 189 15.48 4.10 8.16
N ARG A 190 15.66 5.35 7.72
CA ARG A 190 15.05 5.86 6.47
C ARG A 190 15.52 5.07 5.25
N ASP A 191 16.85 4.85 5.13
CA ASP A 191 17.44 4.08 4.04
C ASP A 191 16.90 2.64 4.01
N TRP A 192 16.69 2.06 5.19
CA TRP A 192 16.09 0.73 5.29
C TRP A 192 14.61 0.73 4.87
N LEU A 193 13.81 1.71 5.33
CA LEU A 193 12.40 1.85 4.91
C LEU A 193 12.30 2.04 3.39
N LEU A 194 13.21 2.83 2.79
CA LEU A 194 13.25 3.04 1.34
C LEU A 194 13.52 1.75 0.56
N GLN A 195 14.27 0.81 1.15
CA GLN A 195 14.61 -0.47 0.53
C GLN A 195 13.56 -1.57 0.73
N LEU A 196 12.53 -1.33 1.54
CA LEU A 196 11.47 -2.31 1.73
C LEU A 196 10.74 -2.58 0.41
N PRO A 197 10.38 -3.84 0.14
CA PRO A 197 9.53 -4.16 -1.00
C PRO A 197 8.14 -3.54 -0.81
N GLN A 198 7.53 -3.10 -1.89
CA GLN A 198 6.13 -2.71 -1.92
C GLN A 198 5.23 -3.90 -2.19
N VAL A 199 5.79 -4.92 -2.84
CA VAL A 199 5.14 -6.20 -3.10
C VAL A 199 6.10 -7.31 -2.70
N LEU A 200 5.64 -8.24 -1.87
CA LEU A 200 6.37 -9.45 -1.50
C LEU A 200 5.68 -10.66 -2.12
N SER A 201 6.40 -11.43 -2.93
CA SER A 201 5.97 -12.71 -3.46
C SER A 201 6.66 -13.84 -2.69
N PHE A 202 5.93 -14.86 -2.30
CA PHE A 202 6.44 -16.01 -1.57
C PHE A 202 5.56 -17.24 -1.81
N HIS A 203 5.95 -18.37 -1.25
CA HIS A 203 5.13 -19.57 -1.28
C HIS A 203 4.66 -19.93 0.13
N LEU A 204 3.42 -20.33 0.23
CA LEU A 204 2.85 -21.02 1.36
C LEU A 204 2.60 -22.45 0.86
N ASP A 205 3.47 -23.37 1.26
CA ASP A 205 3.54 -24.69 0.66
C ASP A 205 3.67 -24.62 -0.87
N ASN A 206 2.66 -25.10 -1.58
CA ASN A 206 2.63 -25.10 -3.06
C ASN A 206 1.88 -23.92 -3.66
N ARG A 207 1.36 -23.01 -2.84
CA ARG A 207 0.56 -21.87 -3.30
C ARG A 207 1.40 -20.61 -3.37
N LYS A 208 1.34 -19.97 -4.51
CA LYS A 208 2.00 -18.67 -4.69
C LYS A 208 1.19 -17.58 -4.00
N CYS A 209 1.82 -16.89 -3.07
CA CYS A 209 1.26 -15.76 -2.34
C CYS A 209 1.84 -14.45 -2.84
N MET A 210 1.03 -13.40 -2.82
CA MET A 210 1.44 -12.04 -3.09
C MET A 210 0.91 -11.14 -1.97
N ALA A 211 1.80 -10.41 -1.32
CA ALA A 211 1.49 -9.53 -0.21
C ALA A 211 1.89 -8.08 -0.53
N PHE A 212 1.00 -7.12 -0.29
CA PHE A 212 1.24 -5.72 -0.58
C PHE A 212 0.36 -4.80 0.27
N PHE A 213 0.67 -3.51 0.24
CA PHE A 213 -0.18 -2.47 0.80
C PHE A 213 -1.27 -2.07 -0.20
N GLY A 214 -2.39 -1.48 0.27
CA GLY A 214 -3.59 -1.30 -0.54
C GLY A 214 -3.45 -0.41 -1.79
N ASP A 215 -2.46 0.50 -1.82
CA ASP A 215 -2.17 1.34 -2.98
C ASP A 215 -1.77 0.53 -4.22
N TYR A 216 -1.13 -0.62 -4.02
CA TYR A 216 -0.84 -1.54 -5.12
C TYR A 216 -2.13 -2.14 -5.71
N LEU A 217 -3.06 -2.58 -4.86
CA LEU A 217 -4.34 -3.10 -5.31
C LEU A 217 -5.13 -2.05 -6.09
N GLN A 218 -5.18 -0.82 -5.56
CA GLN A 218 -5.85 0.28 -6.25
C GLN A 218 -5.26 0.58 -7.63
N SER A 219 -3.98 0.32 -7.86
CA SER A 219 -3.37 0.57 -9.17
C SER A 219 -3.99 -0.26 -10.32
N PHE A 220 -4.73 -1.33 -9.99
CA PHE A 220 -5.49 -2.16 -10.94
C PHE A 220 -6.97 -1.77 -11.01
N SER A 221 -7.42 -0.79 -10.24
CA SER A 221 -8.81 -0.34 -10.22
C SER A 221 -9.01 0.89 -11.12
N ASP A 222 -10.27 1.16 -11.44
CA ASP A 222 -10.68 2.39 -12.11
C ASP A 222 -10.91 3.56 -11.15
N PHE A 223 -10.69 3.35 -9.84
CA PHE A 223 -10.85 4.41 -8.86
C PHE A 223 -9.72 5.43 -8.97
N SER A 224 -10.08 6.69 -9.11
CA SER A 224 -9.14 7.80 -9.27
C SER A 224 -8.42 8.18 -7.97
N ASP A 225 -9.02 7.85 -6.82
CA ASP A 225 -8.44 8.15 -5.51
C ASP A 225 -8.54 6.95 -4.57
N PHE A 226 -7.53 6.86 -3.70
CA PHE A 226 -7.42 5.77 -2.76
C PHE A 226 -8.49 5.83 -1.66
N GLU A 227 -8.92 7.03 -1.24
CA GLU A 227 -9.94 7.17 -0.19
C GLU A 227 -11.27 6.58 -0.64
N THR A 228 -11.69 6.86 -1.88
CA THR A 228 -12.89 6.26 -2.47
C THR A 228 -12.73 4.75 -2.59
N PHE A 229 -11.59 4.27 -3.09
CA PHE A 229 -11.30 2.84 -3.16
C PHE A 229 -11.34 2.18 -1.77
N ALA A 230 -10.68 2.77 -0.76
CA ALA A 230 -10.68 2.25 0.60
C ALA A 230 -12.08 2.27 1.23
N LEU A 231 -12.89 3.30 0.97
CA LEU A 231 -14.26 3.37 1.43
C LEU A 231 -15.11 2.26 0.83
N GLU A 232 -15.03 2.07 -0.46
CA GLU A 232 -15.71 0.97 -1.18
C GLU A 232 -15.26 -0.39 -0.62
N MET A 233 -13.96 -0.61 -0.45
CA MET A 233 -13.44 -1.84 0.14
C MET A 233 -13.92 -2.06 1.57
N ASN A 234 -13.95 -1.00 2.41
CA ASN A 234 -14.48 -1.10 3.78
C ASN A 234 -15.97 -1.43 3.82
N MET A 235 -16.75 -0.84 2.92
CA MET A 235 -18.18 -1.17 2.79
C MET A 235 -18.36 -2.64 2.45
N VAL A 236 -17.52 -3.19 1.61
CA VAL A 236 -17.54 -4.59 1.25
C VAL A 236 -17.16 -5.50 2.39
N CYS A 237 -16.03 -5.21 3.06
CA CYS A 237 -15.65 -5.95 4.25
C CYS A 237 -16.77 -5.94 5.29
N GLY A 238 -17.49 -4.82 5.42
CA GLY A 238 -18.66 -4.71 6.28
C GLY A 238 -19.86 -5.56 5.82
N LEU A 239 -20.13 -5.59 4.52
CA LEU A 239 -21.27 -6.31 3.94
C LEU A 239 -21.04 -7.83 3.88
N THR A 240 -19.83 -8.29 3.57
CA THR A 240 -19.52 -9.73 3.48
C THR A 240 -19.63 -10.44 4.83
N ARG A 241 -19.54 -9.74 5.96
CA ARG A 241 -19.85 -10.30 7.28
C ARG A 241 -21.32 -10.69 7.44
N PHE A 242 -22.21 -10.11 6.65
CA PHE A 242 -23.67 -10.32 6.71
C PHE A 242 -24.21 -11.13 5.52
N MET A 243 -23.44 -11.30 4.46
CA MET A 243 -23.87 -11.98 3.24
C MET A 243 -22.92 -13.14 2.95
N GLN A 244 -23.46 -14.35 2.90
CA GLN A 244 -22.68 -15.56 2.59
C GLN A 244 -22.10 -15.50 1.18
N ASP A 245 -20.81 -15.60 1.10
CA ASP A 245 -19.86 -16.11 0.10
C ASP A 245 -19.96 -15.75 -1.39
N GLU A 246 -21.06 -15.26 -1.96
CA GLU A 246 -21.16 -15.17 -3.41
C GLU A 246 -21.32 -13.75 -3.99
N THR A 247 -21.52 -12.74 -3.18
CA THR A 247 -21.64 -11.35 -3.66
C THR A 247 -20.37 -10.59 -3.46
N VAL A 248 -19.37 -10.92 -4.22
CA VAL A 248 -18.15 -10.17 -4.26
C VAL A 248 -18.28 -9.07 -5.31
N PHE A 249 -17.72 -7.94 -4.98
CA PHE A 249 -17.55 -6.76 -5.78
C PHE A 249 -17.24 -7.01 -7.24
N PRO A 250 -17.97 -6.44 -8.15
CA PRO A 250 -17.58 -6.39 -9.56
C PRO A 250 -16.17 -5.82 -9.77
N ALA A 251 -15.75 -4.88 -8.92
CA ALA A 251 -14.41 -4.30 -8.99
C ALA A 251 -13.31 -5.30 -8.62
N LEU A 252 -13.48 -6.10 -7.55
CA LEU A 252 -12.53 -7.15 -7.20
C LEU A 252 -12.53 -8.29 -8.23
N GLU A 253 -13.70 -8.72 -8.70
CA GLU A 253 -13.79 -9.74 -9.75
C GLU A 253 -13.04 -9.33 -11.01
N ALA A 254 -13.03 -8.05 -11.37
CA ALA A 254 -12.29 -7.55 -12.53
C ALA A 254 -10.77 -7.47 -12.29
N MET A 255 -10.35 -7.16 -11.07
CA MET A 255 -8.93 -6.98 -10.72
C MET A 255 -8.23 -8.31 -10.41
N ILE A 256 -8.86 -9.20 -9.66
CA ILE A 256 -8.23 -10.39 -9.11
C ILE A 256 -7.65 -11.34 -10.16
N PRO A 257 -8.28 -11.58 -11.32
CA PRO A 257 -7.66 -12.40 -12.37
C PRO A 257 -6.32 -11.87 -12.91
N GLN A 258 -6.04 -10.59 -12.73
CA GLN A 258 -4.80 -9.97 -13.21
C GLN A 258 -3.57 -10.35 -12.36
N PHE A 259 -3.77 -10.81 -11.14
CA PHE A 259 -2.67 -11.22 -10.25
C PHE A 259 -2.19 -12.64 -10.57
N GLN A 260 -0.88 -12.81 -10.69
CA GLN A 260 -0.26 -14.13 -10.86
C GLN A 260 0.08 -14.78 -9.51
N ALA A 261 -0.94 -14.95 -8.68
CA ALA A 261 -0.86 -15.56 -7.36
C ALA A 261 -2.13 -16.33 -7.07
N ASP A 262 -2.04 -17.34 -6.19
CA ASP A 262 -3.17 -18.14 -5.69
C ASP A 262 -3.79 -17.50 -4.45
N VAL A 263 -2.96 -16.78 -3.69
CA VAL A 263 -3.33 -16.09 -2.44
C VAL A 263 -2.87 -14.65 -2.52
N ILE A 264 -3.79 -13.73 -2.29
CA ILE A 264 -3.55 -12.29 -2.32
C ILE A 264 -3.80 -11.73 -0.92
N LEU A 265 -2.76 -11.15 -0.33
CA LEU A 265 -2.85 -10.50 0.97
C LEU A 265 -2.63 -9.00 0.79
N PHE A 266 -3.53 -8.20 1.32
CA PHE A 266 -3.38 -6.75 1.28
C PHE A 266 -3.74 -6.12 2.62
N SER A 267 -3.09 -5.03 2.96
CA SER A 267 -3.36 -4.25 4.17
C SER A 267 -3.99 -2.90 3.81
N GLN A 268 -4.19 -2.06 4.81
CA GLN A 268 -4.82 -0.74 4.81
C GLN A 268 -6.31 -0.78 5.18
N MET A 269 -6.91 -1.97 5.23
CA MET A 269 -8.22 -2.16 5.84
C MET A 269 -8.04 -2.34 7.36
N LYS A 270 -8.99 -1.85 8.15
CA LYS A 270 -8.91 -1.97 9.62
C LYS A 270 -9.32 -3.34 10.14
N THR A 271 -9.77 -4.21 9.25
CA THR A 271 -10.40 -5.48 9.62
C THR A 271 -9.71 -6.66 8.96
N TRP A 272 -9.61 -7.74 9.72
CA TRP A 272 -9.25 -9.04 9.20
C TRP A 272 -10.45 -9.65 8.49
N ASP A 273 -10.26 -10.03 7.22
CA ASP A 273 -11.30 -10.73 6.46
C ASP A 273 -10.70 -11.63 5.38
N ARG A 274 -11.49 -12.57 4.85
CA ARG A 274 -11.06 -13.49 3.82
C ARG A 274 -12.20 -13.76 2.84
N TRP A 275 -11.87 -13.80 1.56
CA TRP A 275 -12.80 -14.11 0.46
C TRP A 275 -12.17 -15.11 -0.51
N HIS A 276 -13.01 -15.84 -1.22
CA HIS A 276 -12.59 -16.65 -2.35
C HIS A 276 -13.23 -16.09 -3.63
N VAL A 277 -12.41 -15.57 -4.55
CA VAL A 277 -12.85 -14.87 -5.75
C VAL A 277 -12.08 -15.36 -6.94
N ALA A 278 -12.78 -15.72 -8.01
CA ALA A 278 -12.16 -16.15 -9.28
C ALA A 278 -11.10 -17.25 -9.09
N GLY A 279 -11.33 -18.18 -8.16
CA GLY A 279 -10.41 -19.28 -7.86
C GLY A 279 -9.19 -18.92 -7.01
N LYS A 280 -9.16 -17.73 -6.40
CA LYS A 280 -8.07 -17.23 -5.57
C LYS A 280 -8.55 -16.87 -4.18
N ASP A 281 -7.70 -17.06 -3.18
CA ASP A 281 -7.95 -16.60 -1.81
C ASP A 281 -7.47 -15.16 -1.66
N ILE A 282 -8.32 -14.31 -1.14
CA ILE A 282 -8.04 -12.89 -0.88
C ILE A 282 -8.17 -12.65 0.60
N ILE A 283 -7.16 -12.03 1.19
CA ILE A 283 -7.05 -11.78 2.62
C ILE A 283 -6.82 -10.30 2.87
N SER A 284 -7.74 -9.69 3.61
CA SER A 284 -7.53 -8.38 4.21
C SER A 284 -6.79 -8.55 5.53
N VAL A 285 -5.67 -7.86 5.67
CA VAL A 285 -4.87 -7.83 6.89
C VAL A 285 -5.32 -6.67 7.76
N GLY A 286 -5.88 -6.98 8.91
CA GLY A 286 -6.35 -6.00 9.88
C GLY A 286 -5.21 -5.35 10.67
N GLU A 287 -5.57 -4.38 11.51
CA GLU A 287 -4.63 -3.72 12.43
C GLU A 287 -4.24 -4.66 13.59
N ILE A 288 -3.12 -4.36 14.25
CA ILE A 288 -2.69 -5.10 15.45
C ILE A 288 -3.62 -4.88 16.64
N TRP A 289 -4.52 -3.91 16.59
CA TRP A 289 -5.54 -3.63 17.59
C TRP A 289 -6.94 -3.65 16.97
N ASP A 290 -7.80 -4.58 17.41
CA ASP A 290 -9.16 -4.77 16.86
C ASP A 290 -10.26 -4.03 17.64
N GLY A 291 -9.88 -3.14 18.57
CA GLY A 291 -10.80 -2.47 19.47
C GLY A 291 -11.08 -3.24 20.77
N SER A 292 -10.75 -4.52 20.84
CA SER A 292 -10.92 -5.37 22.05
C SER A 292 -9.59 -5.90 22.60
N GLY A 293 -8.53 -5.94 21.80
CA GLY A 293 -7.23 -6.43 22.21
C GLY A 293 -6.24 -6.50 21.06
N LEU A 294 -5.03 -6.95 21.37
CA LEU A 294 -3.99 -7.16 20.37
C LEU A 294 -4.29 -8.42 19.54
N THR A 295 -4.10 -8.29 18.23
CA THR A 295 -4.36 -9.37 17.25
C THR A 295 -3.23 -9.53 16.26
N TRP A 296 -3.06 -10.75 15.77
CA TRP A 296 -2.23 -11.08 14.63
C TRP A 296 -2.84 -12.27 13.89
N GLY A 297 -2.47 -12.48 12.63
CA GLY A 297 -2.99 -13.57 11.81
C GLY A 297 -2.01 -14.74 11.76
N LEU A 298 -2.49 -15.98 11.93
CA LEU A 298 -1.74 -17.17 11.57
C LEU A 298 -2.27 -17.69 10.24
N LEU A 299 -1.43 -17.61 9.23
CA LEU A 299 -1.70 -18.11 7.88
C LEU A 299 -1.04 -19.47 7.72
N SER A 300 -1.81 -20.47 7.33
CA SER A 300 -1.32 -21.83 7.07
C SER A 300 -2.07 -22.47 5.91
N GLU A 301 -1.53 -23.53 5.34
CA GLU A 301 -2.25 -24.38 4.39
C GLU A 301 -2.74 -25.62 5.11
N ASN A 302 -4.01 -25.95 4.95
CA ASN A 302 -4.63 -27.18 5.44
C ASN A 302 -5.50 -27.78 4.35
N ASP A 303 -5.28 -29.05 4.01
CA ASP A 303 -6.04 -29.80 3.00
C ASP A 303 -6.21 -29.07 1.65
N ARG A 304 -5.18 -28.40 1.18
CA ARG A 304 -5.15 -27.57 -0.05
C ARG A 304 -5.97 -26.28 0.02
N MET A 305 -6.40 -25.88 1.20
CA MET A 305 -7.04 -24.60 1.43
C MET A 305 -6.16 -23.74 2.32
N VAL A 306 -6.14 -22.45 2.03
CA VAL A 306 -5.48 -21.48 2.92
C VAL A 306 -6.37 -21.28 4.13
N ASP A 307 -5.81 -21.41 5.31
CA ASP A 307 -6.49 -21.08 6.57
C ASP A 307 -5.89 -19.82 7.18
N LEU A 308 -6.77 -18.93 7.61
CA LEU A 308 -6.40 -17.69 8.33
C LEU A 308 -7.06 -17.73 9.71
N LYS A 309 -6.24 -17.86 10.74
CA LYS A 309 -6.67 -17.85 12.12
C LYS A 309 -6.28 -16.54 12.78
N ILE A 310 -7.26 -15.81 13.29
CA ILE A 310 -6.98 -14.57 14.03
C ILE A 310 -6.68 -14.93 15.48
N MET A 311 -5.46 -14.65 15.88
CA MET A 311 -4.94 -14.90 17.20
C MET A 311 -5.11 -13.66 18.07
N LYS A 312 -5.59 -13.83 19.28
CA LYS A 312 -5.70 -12.74 20.29
C LYS A 312 -4.62 -12.92 21.34
N VAL A 313 -3.94 -11.83 21.64
CA VAL A 313 -3.00 -11.79 22.76
C VAL A 313 -3.78 -11.42 24.01
N GLU A 314 -3.79 -12.29 24.99
CA GLU A 314 -4.43 -12.00 26.28
C GLU A 314 -3.70 -10.84 26.98
N PRO A 315 -4.43 -9.96 27.68
CA PRO A 315 -3.88 -8.77 28.29
C PRO A 315 -2.85 -9.03 29.41
#